data_ad78a7d357a2fc5436c3371fcb6cc5bc
#
_entry.id   ad78a7d357a2fc5436c3371fcb6cc5bc
#
_cell.length_a   1.000
_cell.length_b   1.000
_cell.length_c   1.000
_cell.angle_alpha   90.00
_cell.angle_beta   90.00
_cell.angle_gamma   90.00
#
_symmetry.space_group_name_H-M   'P 1'
#
loop_
_entity.id
_entity.type
_entity.pdbx_description
1 polymer ?
#
loop_
_entity_poly.entity_id
_entity_poly.type
_entity_poly.pdbx_seq_one_letter_code
_entity_poly.pdbx_strand_id
1 'polypeptide(L)'
;MDLKAGIHQVSDHFWYSEPMRYGSRPALAVYLAGDVLYRLDGGNSPQHREDFLNMLPEELLRLPRKLVLTHGHWDHSFGAEPGREEILVSPETAAWMSIPYYPSEYGKKYIAMEYGAPYGKADIPGFPAWDRLVCDRPGVECALVKKENGLIMEHGIAVPMDPPIREEIVPGLEAIRVSCDHHEGSLLLYCKEEKVLFVSDALYNGNLDWNAKKYYSSERFLRFTAFLDTLDVNLAILGHDAALTGQQFRERCARWNRAAELSRGITDENTMTEYYRDIHGEDPEEWLMKELHWFLVGNRRERCVCQKNPDR
;
A
#
# COMPACT_ATOMS: atom_id res chain seq x y z
N MET A 1 29.50 -10.47 2.37
CA MET A 1 28.85 -10.11 1.08
C MET A 1 28.91 -8.59 0.96
N ASP A 2 29.47 -8.08 -0.14
CA ASP A 2 29.43 -6.65 -0.38
C ASP A 2 28.04 -6.28 -0.93
N LEU A 3 27.19 -5.71 -0.07
CA LEU A 3 25.90 -5.21 -0.48
C LEU A 3 26.09 -3.98 -1.37
N LYS A 4 25.42 -3.97 -2.52
CA LYS A 4 25.40 -2.80 -3.39
C LYS A 4 24.65 -1.65 -2.72
N ALA A 5 25.04 -0.41 -3.00
CA ALA A 5 24.39 0.75 -2.44
C ALA A 5 22.87 0.75 -2.76
N GLY A 6 22.04 1.00 -1.75
CA GLY A 6 20.59 1.07 -1.90
C GLY A 6 19.81 -0.20 -1.58
N ILE A 7 20.50 -1.31 -1.24
CA ILE A 7 19.88 -2.54 -0.74
C ILE A 7 20.24 -2.77 0.72
N HIS A 8 19.25 -3.19 1.51
CA HIS A 8 19.40 -3.56 2.92
C HIS A 8 19.12 -5.05 3.09
N GLN A 9 20.04 -5.75 3.69
CA GLN A 9 19.82 -7.12 4.16
C GLN A 9 19.43 -7.08 5.63
N VAL A 10 18.24 -7.57 5.95
CA VAL A 10 17.73 -7.65 7.33
C VAL A 10 18.10 -9.00 7.95
N SER A 11 18.04 -10.08 7.16
CA SER A 11 18.41 -11.43 7.56
C SER A 11 18.91 -12.21 6.34
N ASP A 12 19.23 -13.50 6.52
CA ASP A 12 19.54 -14.38 5.41
C ASP A 12 18.31 -14.71 4.52
N HIS A 13 17.12 -14.23 4.94
CA HIS A 13 15.86 -14.48 4.24
C HIS A 13 15.20 -13.20 3.71
N PHE A 14 15.63 -12.00 4.14
CA PHE A 14 14.91 -10.77 3.81
C PHE A 14 15.83 -9.63 3.36
N TRP A 15 15.56 -9.06 2.18
CA TRP A 15 16.21 -7.87 1.62
C TRP A 15 15.18 -6.86 1.16
N TYR A 16 15.50 -5.57 1.24
CA TYR A 16 14.66 -4.52 0.69
C TYR A 16 15.50 -3.37 0.12
N SER A 17 14.90 -2.60 -0.81
CA SER A 17 15.47 -1.34 -1.32
C SER A 17 14.79 -0.15 -0.70
N GLU A 18 15.53 0.97 -0.61
CA GLU A 18 14.92 2.25 -0.30
C GLU A 18 14.05 2.75 -1.47
N PRO A 19 12.95 3.49 -1.18
CA PRO A 19 12.17 4.12 -2.23
C PRO A 19 12.94 5.27 -2.87
N MET A 20 12.70 5.51 -4.14
CA MET A 20 13.29 6.62 -4.87
C MET A 20 12.19 7.62 -5.24
N ARG A 21 12.35 8.88 -4.81
CA ARG A 21 11.38 9.94 -5.14
C ARG A 21 11.31 10.22 -6.63
N TYR A 22 12.44 10.11 -7.34
CA TYR A 22 12.48 10.21 -8.78
C TYR A 22 11.73 9.03 -9.40
N GLY A 23 10.81 9.34 -10.32
CA GLY A 23 10.03 8.32 -11.02
C GLY A 23 8.92 7.64 -10.19
N SER A 24 8.67 8.05 -8.96
CA SER A 24 7.72 7.36 -8.05
C SER A 24 8.03 5.87 -7.89
N ARG A 25 9.30 5.56 -7.64
CA ARG A 25 9.75 4.19 -7.39
C ARG A 25 9.55 3.83 -5.93
N PRO A 26 8.61 2.94 -5.59
CA PRO A 26 8.43 2.49 -4.21
C PRO A 26 9.57 1.60 -3.73
N ALA A 27 9.66 1.38 -2.44
CA ALA A 27 10.48 0.33 -1.87
C ALA A 27 10.03 -1.02 -2.41
N LEU A 28 10.98 -1.88 -2.74
CA LEU A 28 10.75 -3.27 -3.10
C LEU A 28 11.45 -4.17 -2.09
N ALA A 29 10.93 -5.37 -1.89
CA ALA A 29 11.58 -6.35 -1.04
C ALA A 29 11.54 -7.75 -1.64
N VAL A 30 12.36 -8.64 -1.07
CA VAL A 30 12.30 -10.07 -1.35
C VAL A 30 12.39 -10.85 -0.04
N TYR A 31 11.68 -11.98 -0.03
CA TYR A 31 11.74 -12.98 1.03
C TYR A 31 12.14 -14.33 0.43
N LEU A 32 13.18 -14.95 0.98
CA LEU A 32 13.66 -16.26 0.57
C LEU A 32 13.02 -17.35 1.45
N ALA A 33 12.22 -18.22 0.82
CA ALA A 33 11.65 -19.39 1.47
C ALA A 33 12.13 -20.67 0.78
N GLY A 34 13.02 -21.41 1.42
CA GLY A 34 13.68 -22.58 0.81
C GLY A 34 14.46 -22.18 -0.44
N ASP A 35 14.03 -22.67 -1.59
CA ASP A 35 14.62 -22.39 -2.90
C ASP A 35 13.78 -21.46 -3.79
N VAL A 36 12.80 -20.76 -3.21
CA VAL A 36 11.93 -19.83 -3.94
C VAL A 36 12.08 -18.41 -3.38
N LEU A 37 12.28 -17.45 -4.27
CA LEU A 37 12.38 -16.04 -3.97
C LEU A 37 11.00 -15.35 -4.15
N TYR A 38 10.41 -14.91 -3.07
CA TYR A 38 9.16 -14.13 -3.07
C TYR A 38 9.48 -12.65 -3.20
N ARG A 39 9.11 -12.04 -4.30
CA ARG A 39 9.19 -10.59 -4.50
C ARG A 39 7.98 -9.94 -3.85
N LEU A 40 8.20 -8.87 -3.08
CA LEU A 40 7.16 -8.07 -2.45
C LEU A 40 7.06 -6.76 -3.20
N ASP A 41 5.95 -6.58 -3.90
CA ASP A 41 5.67 -5.60 -4.95
C ASP A 41 6.52 -5.75 -6.23
N GLY A 42 5.92 -5.34 -7.33
CA GLY A 42 6.51 -5.46 -8.66
C GLY A 42 7.39 -4.28 -9.07
N GLY A 43 7.13 -3.11 -8.47
CA GLY A 43 7.72 -1.85 -8.89
C GLY A 43 6.94 -1.16 -10.02
N ASN A 44 7.34 0.06 -10.34
CA ASN A 44 6.65 0.92 -11.29
C ASN A 44 6.95 0.63 -12.77
N SER A 45 7.94 -0.22 -13.04
CA SER A 45 8.39 -0.55 -14.40
C SER A 45 9.25 -1.81 -14.43
N PRO A 46 9.39 -2.45 -15.60
CA PRO A 46 10.38 -3.51 -15.80
C PRO A 46 11.81 -3.06 -15.45
N GLN A 47 12.17 -1.81 -15.74
CA GLN A 47 13.49 -1.27 -15.42
C GLN A 47 13.68 -1.16 -13.89
N HIS A 48 12.68 -0.68 -13.16
CA HIS A 48 12.77 -0.60 -11.69
C HIS A 48 12.95 -1.99 -11.07
N ARG A 49 12.20 -2.97 -11.56
CA ARG A 49 12.37 -4.38 -11.17
C ARG A 49 13.79 -4.87 -11.42
N GLU A 50 14.32 -4.68 -12.65
CA GLU A 50 15.67 -5.12 -12.99
C GLU A 50 16.74 -4.41 -12.17
N ASP A 51 16.60 -3.11 -11.96
CA ASP A 51 17.52 -2.34 -11.10
C ASP A 51 17.56 -2.92 -9.68
N PHE A 52 16.39 -3.24 -9.11
CA PHE A 52 16.28 -3.88 -7.80
C PHE A 52 16.91 -5.28 -7.79
N LEU A 53 16.54 -6.14 -8.74
CA LEU A 53 17.09 -7.49 -8.82
C LEU A 53 18.61 -7.47 -8.96
N ASN A 54 19.17 -6.57 -9.77
CA ASN A 54 20.61 -6.42 -9.95
C ASN A 54 21.36 -5.98 -8.70
N MET A 55 20.66 -5.49 -7.66
CA MET A 55 21.25 -5.18 -6.36
C MET A 55 21.36 -6.41 -5.46
N LEU A 56 20.60 -7.45 -5.71
CA LEU A 56 20.61 -8.69 -4.90
C LEU A 56 21.88 -9.54 -5.14
N PRO A 57 22.20 -10.45 -4.21
CA PRO A 57 23.20 -11.49 -4.41
C PRO A 57 22.91 -12.33 -5.64
N GLU A 58 23.96 -12.67 -6.42
CA GLU A 58 23.80 -13.39 -7.70
C GLU A 58 23.13 -14.77 -7.52
N GLU A 59 23.41 -15.44 -6.42
CA GLU A 59 22.81 -16.74 -6.09
C GLU A 59 21.29 -16.68 -6.00
N LEU A 60 20.70 -15.57 -5.53
CA LEU A 60 19.25 -15.39 -5.45
C LEU A 60 18.61 -15.19 -6.82
N LEU A 61 19.35 -14.63 -7.77
CA LEU A 61 18.81 -14.36 -9.12
C LEU A 61 18.52 -15.63 -9.92
N ARG A 62 19.11 -16.75 -9.53
CA ARG A 62 18.94 -18.05 -10.20
C ARG A 62 17.74 -18.84 -9.68
N LEU A 63 17.15 -18.41 -8.56
CA LEU A 63 16.04 -19.09 -7.93
C LEU A 63 14.72 -18.84 -8.68
N PRO A 64 13.79 -19.81 -8.65
CA PRO A 64 12.42 -19.57 -9.05
C PRO A 64 11.82 -18.38 -8.28
N ARG A 65 11.00 -17.56 -8.96
CA ARG A 65 10.43 -16.36 -8.37
C ARG A 65 8.91 -16.41 -8.35
N LYS A 66 8.35 -15.86 -7.28
CA LYS A 66 6.94 -15.53 -7.16
C LYS A 66 6.80 -14.06 -6.78
N LEU A 67 5.71 -13.43 -7.18
CA LEU A 67 5.41 -12.04 -6.86
C LEU A 67 4.20 -11.99 -5.93
N VAL A 68 4.31 -11.21 -4.86
CA VAL A 68 3.18 -10.86 -4.00
C VAL A 68 2.94 -9.36 -4.15
N LEU A 69 1.80 -8.96 -4.70
CA LEU A 69 1.45 -7.54 -4.81
C LEU A 69 0.65 -7.11 -3.59
N THR A 70 1.08 -6.03 -2.96
CA THR A 70 0.37 -5.44 -1.83
C THR A 70 -0.94 -4.82 -2.27
N HIS A 71 -0.98 -4.19 -3.44
CA HIS A 71 -2.16 -3.57 -4.03
C HIS A 71 -1.98 -3.34 -5.54
N GLY A 72 -3.04 -2.84 -6.21
CA GLY A 72 -3.09 -2.77 -7.66
C GLY A 72 -2.56 -1.49 -8.32
N HIS A 73 -2.00 -0.52 -7.59
CA HIS A 73 -1.50 0.69 -8.21
C HIS A 73 -0.33 0.43 -9.17
N TRP A 74 -0.23 1.26 -10.21
CA TRP A 74 0.70 1.09 -11.31
C TRP A 74 2.17 1.02 -10.86
N ASP A 75 2.52 1.83 -9.87
CA ASP A 75 3.90 1.94 -9.37
C ASP A 75 4.31 0.73 -8.49
N HIS A 76 3.37 -0.11 -8.10
CA HIS A 76 3.62 -1.38 -7.41
C HIS A 76 3.48 -2.60 -8.32
N SER A 77 2.83 -2.46 -9.48
CA SER A 77 2.42 -3.60 -10.30
C SER A 77 3.04 -3.66 -11.71
N PHE A 78 3.48 -2.54 -12.30
CA PHE A 78 3.94 -2.52 -13.69
C PHE A 78 5.27 -3.25 -13.95
N GLY A 79 6.05 -3.53 -12.92
CA GLY A 79 7.23 -4.38 -13.02
C GLY A 79 6.95 -5.88 -12.86
N ALA A 80 5.69 -6.31 -12.76
CA ALA A 80 5.33 -7.73 -12.76
C ALA A 80 5.60 -8.39 -14.12
N GLU A 81 5.81 -9.73 -14.11
CA GLU A 81 6.05 -10.54 -15.31
C GLU A 81 4.99 -11.64 -15.48
N PRO A 82 3.75 -11.29 -15.84
CA PRO A 82 2.71 -12.29 -16.06
C PRO A 82 3.14 -13.35 -17.07
N GLY A 83 2.95 -14.62 -16.71
CA GLY A 83 3.35 -15.76 -17.53
C GLY A 83 4.81 -16.21 -17.33
N ARG A 84 5.62 -15.46 -16.59
CA ARG A 84 6.98 -15.87 -16.19
C ARG A 84 7.09 -16.13 -14.69
N GLU A 85 6.23 -15.53 -13.89
CA GLU A 85 6.16 -15.73 -12.45
C GLU A 85 4.70 -15.91 -11.99
N GLU A 86 4.51 -16.65 -10.93
CA GLU A 86 3.21 -16.74 -10.23
C GLU A 86 3.01 -15.45 -9.47
N ILE A 87 1.81 -14.84 -9.61
CA ILE A 87 1.48 -13.58 -8.96
C ILE A 87 0.36 -13.81 -7.94
N LEU A 88 0.64 -13.48 -6.69
CA LEU A 88 -0.26 -13.58 -5.56
C LEU A 88 -0.81 -12.18 -5.24
N VAL A 89 -2.12 -12.05 -5.16
CA VAL A 89 -2.82 -10.79 -4.87
C VAL A 89 -4.08 -11.04 -4.06
N SER A 90 -4.59 -10.00 -3.40
CA SER A 90 -5.94 -10.07 -2.82
C SER A 90 -7.00 -10.10 -3.91
N PRO A 91 -8.22 -10.64 -3.64
CA PRO A 91 -9.33 -10.60 -4.59
C PRO A 91 -9.69 -9.19 -5.05
N GLU A 92 -9.63 -8.21 -4.14
CA GLU A 92 -9.91 -6.81 -4.43
C GLU A 92 -8.87 -6.22 -5.38
N THR A 93 -7.59 -6.53 -5.16
CA THR A 93 -6.52 -6.14 -6.06
C THR A 93 -6.68 -6.78 -7.43
N ALA A 94 -7.04 -8.06 -7.52
CA ALA A 94 -7.32 -8.74 -8.77
C ALA A 94 -8.50 -8.09 -9.52
N ALA A 95 -9.59 -7.77 -8.81
CA ALA A 95 -10.74 -7.07 -9.38
C ALA A 95 -10.35 -5.68 -9.90
N TRP A 96 -9.59 -4.92 -9.13
CA TRP A 96 -9.07 -3.61 -9.54
C TRP A 96 -8.22 -3.72 -10.83
N MET A 97 -7.29 -4.63 -10.87
CA MET A 97 -6.38 -4.81 -12.00
C MET A 97 -7.06 -5.34 -13.27
N SER A 98 -8.26 -5.92 -13.17
CA SER A 98 -9.07 -6.33 -14.31
C SER A 98 -9.75 -5.16 -15.04
N ILE A 99 -9.73 -3.96 -14.46
CA ILE A 99 -10.31 -2.75 -15.05
C ILE A 99 -9.26 -2.04 -15.89
N PRO A 100 -9.60 -1.49 -17.09
CA PRO A 100 -8.65 -0.70 -17.88
C PRO A 100 -8.09 0.46 -17.05
N TYR A 101 -6.77 0.54 -16.95
CA TYR A 101 -6.10 1.58 -16.19
C TYR A 101 -6.09 2.91 -16.96
N TYR A 102 -6.57 3.96 -16.30
CA TYR A 102 -6.51 5.33 -16.80
C TYR A 102 -5.69 6.17 -15.82
N PRO A 103 -4.39 6.40 -16.10
CA PRO A 103 -3.55 7.15 -15.19
C PRO A 103 -4.05 8.59 -15.05
N SER A 104 -4.00 9.11 -13.82
CA SER A 104 -4.17 10.53 -13.55
C SER A 104 -3.07 11.34 -14.24
N GLU A 105 -3.23 12.67 -14.38
CA GLU A 105 -2.18 13.53 -14.94
C GLU A 105 -0.85 13.41 -14.17
N TYR A 106 -0.92 13.18 -12.88
CA TYR A 106 0.22 12.87 -12.04
C TYR A 106 0.86 11.53 -12.44
N GLY A 107 0.08 10.47 -12.54
CA GLY A 107 0.57 9.16 -12.99
C GLY A 107 1.19 9.22 -14.37
N LYS A 108 0.57 9.93 -15.33
CA LYS A 108 1.12 10.14 -16.68
C LYS A 108 2.52 10.75 -16.67
N LYS A 109 2.76 11.74 -15.80
CA LYS A 109 4.07 12.37 -15.66
C LYS A 109 5.15 11.37 -15.26
N TYR A 110 4.90 10.56 -14.24
CA TYR A 110 5.88 9.60 -13.73
C TYR A 110 6.05 8.38 -14.63
N ILE A 111 4.97 7.89 -15.24
CA ILE A 111 5.05 6.86 -16.27
C ILE A 111 5.91 7.35 -17.44
N ALA A 112 5.74 8.60 -17.88
CA ALA A 112 6.57 9.18 -18.91
C ALA A 112 8.06 9.26 -18.52
N MET A 113 8.38 9.50 -17.26
CA MET A 113 9.77 9.50 -16.78
C MET A 113 10.41 8.11 -16.82
N GLU A 114 9.65 7.05 -16.54
CA GLU A 114 10.15 5.67 -16.49
C GLU A 114 10.26 5.03 -17.89
N TYR A 115 9.31 5.32 -18.75
CA TYR A 115 9.20 4.68 -20.08
C TYR A 115 9.63 5.58 -21.26
N GLY A 116 10.02 6.83 -21.00
CA GLY A 116 10.34 7.84 -22.02
C GLY A 116 9.10 8.56 -22.55
N ALA A 117 9.22 9.84 -22.87
CA ALA A 117 8.12 10.63 -23.45
C ALA A 117 8.16 10.61 -24.99
N PRO A 118 6.99 10.88 -25.67
CA PRO A 118 5.68 11.12 -25.13
C PRO A 118 4.78 9.88 -25.17
N TYR A 119 4.07 9.61 -24.10
CA TYR A 119 3.03 8.59 -24.12
C TYR A 119 1.82 9.06 -24.92
N GLY A 120 1.61 8.47 -26.09
CA GLY A 120 0.27 8.37 -26.64
C GLY A 120 -0.60 7.45 -25.80
N LYS A 121 -1.94 7.59 -25.84
CA LYS A 121 -2.87 6.68 -25.16
C LYS A 121 -2.68 5.20 -25.50
N ALA A 122 -2.01 4.92 -26.65
CA ALA A 122 -1.73 3.58 -27.14
C ALA A 122 -0.47 2.93 -26.54
N ASP A 123 0.42 3.74 -25.92
CA ASP A 123 1.76 3.29 -25.53
C ASP A 123 1.90 3.06 -24.02
N ILE A 124 0.86 3.34 -23.24
CA ILE A 124 0.86 2.94 -21.84
C ILE A 124 0.73 1.42 -21.84
N PRO A 125 1.74 0.68 -21.34
CA PRO A 125 1.56 -0.75 -21.17
C PRO A 125 0.29 -0.94 -20.40
N GLY A 126 -0.76 -1.49 -21.02
CA GLY A 126 -1.92 -1.93 -20.28
C GLY A 126 -1.43 -2.81 -19.16
N PHE A 127 -2.19 -2.96 -18.10
CA PHE A 127 -1.90 -4.06 -17.18
C PHE A 127 -1.65 -5.28 -18.05
N PRO A 128 -0.49 -5.93 -17.92
CA PRO A 128 -0.21 -7.15 -18.65
C PRO A 128 -1.42 -8.07 -18.44
N ALA A 129 -1.87 -8.77 -19.47
CA ALA A 129 -3.08 -9.59 -19.43
C ALA A 129 -3.19 -10.41 -18.14
N TRP A 130 -3.95 -9.89 -17.19
CA TRP A 130 -4.11 -10.42 -15.83
C TRP A 130 -5.12 -11.59 -15.77
N ASP A 131 -5.49 -12.14 -16.90
CA ASP A 131 -6.37 -13.28 -17.08
C ASP A 131 -5.86 -14.58 -16.42
N ARG A 132 -4.64 -14.55 -15.85
CA ARG A 132 -3.99 -15.69 -15.18
C ARG A 132 -3.60 -15.41 -13.72
N LEU A 133 -4.31 -14.56 -13.04
CA LEU A 133 -4.16 -14.45 -11.59
C LEU A 133 -4.68 -15.72 -10.95
N VAL A 134 -3.76 -16.56 -10.52
CA VAL A 134 -4.11 -17.80 -9.83
C VAL A 134 -4.30 -17.48 -8.35
N CYS A 135 -5.55 -17.38 -7.95
CA CYS A 135 -5.94 -17.38 -6.56
C CYS A 135 -6.48 -18.76 -6.19
N ASP A 136 -5.65 -19.78 -6.32
CA ASP A 136 -6.03 -21.19 -6.10
C ASP A 136 -5.72 -21.66 -4.67
N ARG A 137 -5.99 -20.84 -3.64
CA ARG A 137 -5.79 -21.31 -2.27
C ARG A 137 -7.10 -21.34 -1.50
N PRO A 138 -7.38 -22.44 -0.75
CA PRO A 138 -8.50 -22.51 0.17
C PRO A 138 -8.41 -21.39 1.21
N GLY A 139 -9.44 -20.60 1.37
CA GLY A 139 -9.51 -19.48 2.32
C GLY A 139 -9.39 -18.10 1.68
N VAL A 140 -8.82 -18.00 0.48
CA VAL A 140 -8.97 -16.82 -0.37
C VAL A 140 -10.10 -17.12 -1.32
N GLU A 141 -11.34 -16.84 -0.94
CA GLU A 141 -12.43 -16.85 -1.90
C GLU A 141 -12.09 -15.83 -2.98
N CYS A 142 -11.60 -16.28 -4.13
CA CYS A 142 -11.60 -15.52 -5.36
C CYS A 142 -13.06 -15.37 -5.79
N ALA A 143 -13.81 -14.59 -5.06
CA ALA A 143 -15.04 -14.05 -5.57
C ALA A 143 -14.62 -13.08 -6.68
N LEU A 144 -14.51 -13.59 -7.91
CA LEU A 144 -14.68 -12.76 -9.09
C LEU A 144 -15.97 -12.01 -8.83
N VAL A 145 -15.87 -10.74 -8.46
CA VAL A 145 -17.02 -9.86 -8.42
C VAL A 145 -17.50 -9.85 -9.87
N LYS A 146 -18.50 -10.68 -10.16
CA LYS A 146 -19.20 -10.61 -11.43
C LYS A 146 -19.54 -9.14 -11.62
N LYS A 147 -19.20 -8.60 -12.79
CA LYS A 147 -19.68 -7.31 -13.26
C LYS A 147 -21.21 -7.35 -13.33
N GLU A 148 -21.86 -7.29 -12.19
CA GLU A 148 -23.27 -6.98 -12.13
C GLU A 148 -23.35 -5.48 -11.96
N ASN A 149 -23.77 -4.82 -13.03
CA ASN A 149 -24.25 -3.45 -13.08
C ASN A 149 -23.23 -2.29 -13.11
N GLY A 150 -22.07 -2.42 -13.73
CA GLY A 150 -21.34 -1.22 -14.19
C GLY A 150 -20.90 -0.24 -13.09
N LEU A 151 -20.94 -0.64 -11.83
CA LEU A 151 -20.37 0.12 -10.72
C LEU A 151 -18.85 0.05 -10.85
N ILE A 152 -18.31 1.06 -11.51
CA ILE A 152 -16.93 1.49 -11.29
C ILE A 152 -16.90 1.76 -9.79
N MET A 153 -16.14 0.97 -9.06
CA MET A 153 -15.83 1.29 -7.66
C MET A 153 -14.98 2.56 -7.70
N GLU A 154 -15.61 3.71 -7.68
CA GLU A 154 -14.96 4.96 -7.31
C GLU A 154 -14.37 4.72 -5.93
N HIS A 155 -13.05 4.61 -5.83
CA HIS A 155 -12.26 4.45 -4.61
C HIS A 155 -13.13 3.92 -3.47
N GLY A 156 -13.35 2.60 -3.53
CA GLY A 156 -14.49 1.98 -2.86
C GLY A 156 -14.38 2.18 -1.38
N ILE A 157 -15.52 2.33 -0.79
CA ILE A 157 -15.65 2.12 0.63
C ILE A 157 -15.46 0.65 0.82
N ALA A 158 -14.30 0.33 1.35
CA ALA A 158 -14.02 -1.02 1.75
C ALA A 158 -15.09 -1.48 2.73
N VAL A 159 -15.67 -2.64 2.48
CA VAL A 159 -16.37 -3.36 3.55
C VAL A 159 -15.32 -3.57 4.63
N PRO A 160 -15.55 -3.10 5.87
CA PRO A 160 -14.57 -3.24 6.90
C PRO A 160 -14.20 -4.71 7.06
N MET A 161 -12.96 -5.09 6.72
CA MET A 161 -12.43 -6.38 7.11
C MET A 161 -12.00 -6.27 8.57
N ASP A 162 -12.92 -6.63 9.44
CA ASP A 162 -12.69 -6.63 10.88
C ASP A 162 -13.15 -7.99 11.44
N PRO A 163 -12.23 -8.82 11.88
CA PRO A 163 -10.77 -8.63 11.89
C PRO A 163 -10.12 -8.78 10.49
N PRO A 164 -8.89 -8.27 10.30
CA PRO A 164 -8.09 -8.53 9.11
C PRO A 164 -7.92 -10.02 8.83
N ILE A 165 -7.90 -10.40 7.55
CA ILE A 165 -7.75 -11.79 7.15
C ILE A 165 -6.27 -12.12 7.02
N ARG A 166 -5.81 -13.13 7.76
CA ARG A 166 -4.40 -13.54 7.81
C ARG A 166 -4.21 -14.89 7.16
N GLU A 167 -3.19 -15.01 6.31
CA GLU A 167 -2.82 -16.24 5.62
C GLU A 167 -1.30 -16.37 5.57
N GLU A 168 -0.77 -17.50 6.04
CA GLU A 168 0.64 -17.83 5.84
C GLU A 168 0.86 -18.31 4.42
N ILE A 169 1.55 -17.50 3.60
CA ILE A 169 1.84 -17.80 2.20
C ILE A 169 2.86 -18.96 2.12
N VAL A 170 3.89 -18.87 2.95
CA VAL A 170 4.94 -19.86 3.17
C VAL A 170 5.41 -19.74 4.62
N PRO A 171 6.09 -20.76 5.18
CA PRO A 171 6.62 -20.69 6.52
C PRO A 171 7.40 -19.39 6.75
N GLY A 172 6.99 -18.62 7.75
CA GLY A 172 7.62 -17.35 8.12
C GLY A 172 7.11 -16.11 7.38
N LEU A 173 6.43 -16.22 6.25
CA LEU A 173 5.84 -15.07 5.52
C LEU A 173 4.31 -15.12 5.54
N GLU A 174 3.71 -14.15 6.18
CA GLU A 174 2.27 -14.02 6.29
C GLU A 174 1.75 -12.84 5.45
N ALA A 175 0.71 -13.07 4.65
CA ALA A 175 -0.09 -12.02 4.04
C ALA A 175 -1.26 -11.67 4.95
N ILE A 176 -1.43 -10.38 5.21
CA ILE A 176 -2.51 -9.86 6.04
C ILE A 176 -3.34 -8.92 5.19
N ARG A 177 -4.54 -9.36 4.81
CA ARG A 177 -5.47 -8.55 4.04
C ARG A 177 -6.21 -7.59 4.94
N VAL A 178 -6.09 -6.31 4.66
CA VAL A 178 -6.62 -5.22 5.48
C VAL A 178 -7.55 -4.31 4.68
N SER A 179 -8.45 -3.66 5.39
CA SER A 179 -9.18 -2.51 4.89
C SER A 179 -8.45 -1.24 5.30
N CYS A 180 -7.88 -0.52 4.34
CA CYS A 180 -7.23 0.76 4.57
C CYS A 180 -7.74 1.80 3.56
N ASP A 181 -7.46 3.08 3.83
CA ASP A 181 -7.98 4.16 2.98
C ASP A 181 -7.24 4.31 1.65
N HIS A 182 -6.08 3.67 1.50
CA HIS A 182 -5.27 3.76 0.30
C HIS A 182 -5.85 2.90 -0.84
N HIS A 183 -6.07 1.62 -0.57
CA HIS A 183 -6.59 0.66 -1.52
C HIS A 183 -7.35 -0.44 -0.79
N GLU A 184 -8.50 -0.83 -1.33
CA GLU A 184 -9.31 -1.90 -0.78
C GLU A 184 -8.59 -3.25 -0.91
N GLY A 185 -8.59 -4.04 0.17
CA GLY A 185 -7.92 -5.33 0.16
C GLY A 185 -6.40 -5.28 0.06
N SER A 186 -5.77 -4.19 0.49
CA SER A 186 -4.32 -4.11 0.58
C SER A 186 -3.76 -5.26 1.40
N LEU A 187 -2.63 -5.82 0.95
CA LEU A 187 -1.87 -6.81 1.70
C LEU A 187 -0.74 -6.14 2.47
N LEU A 188 -0.67 -6.38 3.76
CA LEU A 188 0.56 -6.23 4.52
C LEU A 188 1.29 -7.57 4.49
N LEU A 189 2.61 -7.54 4.36
CA LEU A 189 3.41 -8.77 4.36
C LEU A 189 4.28 -8.78 5.60
N TYR A 190 4.06 -9.78 6.46
CA TYR A 190 4.69 -9.85 7.77
C TYR A 190 5.63 -11.05 7.87
N CYS A 191 6.92 -10.77 8.04
CA CYS A 191 7.94 -11.77 8.30
C CYS A 191 8.06 -11.95 9.80
N LYS A 192 7.55 -13.08 10.30
CA LYS A 192 7.35 -13.31 11.75
C LYS A 192 8.65 -13.40 12.52
N GLU A 193 9.64 -14.07 11.96
CA GLU A 193 10.92 -14.33 12.64
C GLU A 193 11.74 -13.04 12.75
N GLU A 194 11.85 -12.29 11.68
CA GLU A 194 12.56 -11.01 11.62
C GLU A 194 11.77 -9.87 12.24
N LYS A 195 10.46 -10.05 12.44
CA LYS A 195 9.51 -9.00 12.87
C LYS A 195 9.52 -7.82 11.91
N VAL A 196 9.61 -8.11 10.61
CA VAL A 196 9.54 -7.12 9.54
C VAL A 196 8.14 -7.04 9.00
N LEU A 197 7.61 -5.82 8.93
CA LEU A 197 6.31 -5.54 8.33
C LEU A 197 6.51 -4.71 7.06
N PHE A 198 6.26 -5.30 5.90
CA PHE A 198 6.17 -4.57 4.64
C PHE A 198 4.75 -3.99 4.53
N VAL A 199 4.63 -2.71 4.87
CA VAL A 199 3.35 -1.98 4.94
C VAL A 199 2.96 -1.45 3.57
N SER A 200 3.95 -1.20 2.71
CA SER A 200 3.76 -0.55 1.42
C SER A 200 3.00 0.77 1.57
N ASP A 201 1.97 1.01 0.76
CA ASP A 201 1.20 2.25 0.75
C ASP A 201 -0.01 2.27 1.71
N ALA A 202 -0.22 1.19 2.47
CA ALA A 202 -1.31 1.18 3.46
C ALA A 202 -1.10 2.23 4.57
N LEU A 203 0.15 2.66 4.80
CA LEU A 203 0.51 3.73 5.70
C LEU A 203 1.61 4.60 5.09
N TYR A 204 1.52 5.91 5.24
CA TYR A 204 2.54 6.88 4.81
C TYR A 204 3.24 7.51 6.00
N ASN A 205 4.51 7.87 5.86
CA ASN A 205 5.30 8.46 6.95
C ASN A 205 5.12 9.98 7.09
N GLY A 206 4.17 10.60 6.42
CA GLY A 206 3.85 12.01 6.61
C GLY A 206 4.67 13.00 5.80
N ASN A 207 5.51 12.57 4.87
CA ASN A 207 6.12 13.48 3.89
C ASN A 207 5.11 13.77 2.76
N LEU A 208 4.02 14.40 3.15
CA LEU A 208 2.78 14.49 2.38
C LEU A 208 2.67 15.77 1.56
N ASP A 209 3.78 16.38 1.19
CA ASP A 209 3.84 17.39 0.11
C ASP A 209 3.36 16.83 -1.25
N TRP A 210 2.95 15.56 -1.26
CA TRP A 210 2.45 14.84 -2.40
C TRP A 210 0.95 15.05 -2.59
N ASN A 211 0.56 16.27 -2.95
CA ASN A 211 -0.76 16.57 -3.48
C ASN A 211 -1.98 15.91 -2.83
N ALA A 212 -2.69 16.68 -2.03
CA ALA A 212 -4.16 16.83 -1.97
C ALA A 212 -5.09 15.58 -2.16
N LYS A 213 -4.59 14.38 -2.44
CA LYS A 213 -5.39 13.18 -2.66
C LYS A 213 -5.29 12.15 -1.55
N LYS A 214 -4.39 12.35 -0.59
CA LYS A 214 -4.29 11.49 0.57
C LYS A 214 -5.35 11.89 1.57
N TYR A 215 -6.09 10.92 2.03
CA TYR A 215 -7.13 11.11 3.04
C TYR A 215 -7.26 9.83 3.85
N TYR A 216 -7.62 9.99 5.08
CA TYR A 216 -7.90 8.88 5.98
C TYR A 216 -9.27 9.11 6.64
N SER A 217 -10.12 8.11 6.65
CA SER A 217 -11.28 8.09 7.52
C SER A 217 -10.81 7.85 8.95
N SER A 218 -11.18 8.72 9.89
CA SER A 218 -10.76 8.61 11.30
C SER A 218 -11.10 7.24 11.88
N GLU A 219 -12.32 6.76 11.68
CA GLU A 219 -12.78 5.47 12.21
C GLU A 219 -12.02 4.28 11.61
N ARG A 220 -11.79 4.30 10.30
CA ARG A 220 -11.06 3.22 9.62
C ARG A 220 -9.60 3.23 10.01
N PHE A 221 -8.99 4.38 10.07
CA PHE A 221 -7.59 4.55 10.46
C PHE A 221 -7.34 4.04 11.87
N LEU A 222 -8.20 4.40 12.82
CA LEU A 222 -8.08 3.95 14.20
C LEU A 222 -8.22 2.42 14.34
N ARG A 223 -9.15 1.80 13.61
CA ARG A 223 -9.24 0.32 13.57
C ARG A 223 -8.00 -0.30 12.95
N PHE A 224 -7.50 0.27 11.85
CA PHE A 224 -6.31 -0.22 11.18
C PHE A 224 -5.07 -0.16 12.09
N THR A 225 -4.83 0.98 12.73
CA THR A 225 -3.67 1.13 13.64
C THR A 225 -3.81 0.30 14.91
N ALA A 226 -5.02 0.15 15.45
CA ALA A 226 -5.26 -0.75 16.56
C ALA A 226 -4.89 -2.21 16.21
N PHE A 227 -5.13 -2.62 14.97
CA PHE A 227 -4.65 -3.91 14.49
C PHE A 227 -3.11 -3.93 14.37
N LEU A 228 -2.49 -2.88 13.81
CA LEU A 228 -1.02 -2.80 13.70
C LEU A 228 -0.34 -2.90 15.06
N ASP A 229 -0.92 -2.35 16.11
CA ASP A 229 -0.42 -2.43 17.49
C ASP A 229 -0.41 -3.86 18.06
N THR A 230 -1.15 -4.79 17.43
CA THR A 230 -1.10 -6.22 17.80
C THR A 230 0.11 -6.98 17.23
N LEU A 231 0.83 -6.37 16.29
CA LEU A 231 1.98 -6.96 15.62
C LEU A 231 3.28 -6.57 16.35
N ASP A 232 4.16 -7.56 16.54
CA ASP A 232 5.49 -7.30 17.09
C ASP A 232 6.44 -6.90 15.97
N VAL A 233 6.59 -5.58 15.73
CA VAL A 233 7.33 -5.02 14.60
C VAL A 233 8.65 -4.41 15.07
N ASN A 234 9.77 -4.88 14.49
CA ASN A 234 11.09 -4.30 14.64
C ASN A 234 11.43 -3.33 13.50
N LEU A 235 10.93 -3.60 12.30
CA LEU A 235 11.15 -2.81 11.09
C LEU A 235 9.85 -2.74 10.29
N ALA A 236 9.40 -1.53 9.96
CA ALA A 236 8.28 -1.28 9.05
C ALA A 236 8.80 -0.65 7.75
N ILE A 237 8.50 -1.26 6.60
CA ILE A 237 8.91 -0.79 5.28
C ILE A 237 7.70 -0.16 4.60
N LEU A 238 7.81 1.12 4.30
CA LEU A 238 6.77 1.93 3.67
C LEU A 238 7.04 2.03 2.16
N GLY A 239 5.99 2.16 1.35
CA GLY A 239 6.14 2.18 -0.10
C GLY A 239 6.98 3.35 -0.60
N HIS A 240 6.71 4.57 -0.13
CA HIS A 240 7.35 5.79 -0.65
C HIS A 240 8.14 6.60 0.37
N ASP A 241 8.35 6.08 1.56
CA ASP A 241 9.07 6.73 2.63
C ASP A 241 10.17 5.81 3.18
N ALA A 242 11.16 6.38 3.86
CA ALA A 242 12.20 5.60 4.51
C ALA A 242 11.59 4.59 5.50
N ALA A 243 12.20 3.43 5.60
CA ALA A 243 11.81 2.42 6.56
C ALA A 243 11.92 2.95 8.00
N LEU A 244 11.04 2.49 8.87
CA LEU A 244 10.95 2.90 10.27
C LEU A 244 11.35 1.76 11.19
N THR A 245 12.15 2.04 12.21
CA THR A 245 12.32 1.11 13.33
C THR A 245 10.96 0.89 14.01
N GLY A 246 10.80 -0.24 14.71
CA GLY A 246 9.55 -0.53 15.42
C GLY A 246 9.15 0.57 16.43
N GLN A 247 10.13 1.23 17.06
CA GLN A 247 9.85 2.38 17.92
C GLN A 247 9.29 3.56 17.11
N GLN A 248 9.98 3.97 16.04
CA GLN A 248 9.53 5.05 15.16
C GLN A 248 8.16 4.77 14.56
N PHE A 249 7.91 3.52 14.20
CA PHE A 249 6.62 3.08 13.65
C PHE A 249 5.49 3.26 14.67
N ARG A 250 5.67 2.78 15.90
CA ARG A 250 4.69 2.97 17.00
C ARG A 250 4.47 4.44 17.34
N GLU A 251 5.55 5.24 17.43
CA GLU A 251 5.45 6.69 17.68
C GLU A 251 4.66 7.41 16.57
N ARG A 252 4.86 7.00 15.32
CA ARG A 252 4.14 7.53 14.17
C ARG A 252 2.67 7.16 14.21
N CYS A 253 2.32 5.91 14.45
CA CYS A 253 0.93 5.48 14.61
C CYS A 253 0.25 6.21 15.77
N ALA A 254 0.91 6.33 16.91
CA ALA A 254 0.37 7.04 18.07
C ALA A 254 0.12 8.54 17.79
N ARG A 255 1.01 9.20 17.04
CA ARG A 255 0.83 10.60 16.64
C ARG A 255 -0.41 10.77 15.74
N TRP A 256 -0.56 9.91 14.74
CA TRP A 256 -1.68 10.00 13.81
C TRP A 256 -3.00 9.55 14.44
N ASN A 257 -2.96 8.61 15.38
CA ASN A 257 -4.13 8.26 16.17
C ASN A 257 -4.68 9.46 16.94
N ARG A 258 -3.81 10.29 17.51
CA ARG A 258 -4.27 11.54 18.17
C ARG A 258 -4.99 12.47 17.18
N ALA A 259 -4.46 12.65 15.96
CA ALA A 259 -5.12 13.45 14.94
C ALA A 259 -6.46 12.83 14.49
N ALA A 260 -6.50 11.50 14.34
CA ALA A 260 -7.72 10.77 13.99
C ALA A 260 -8.79 10.89 15.08
N GLU A 261 -8.43 10.76 16.36
CA GLU A 261 -9.35 10.93 17.49
C GLU A 261 -9.90 12.36 17.56
N LEU A 262 -9.04 13.36 17.42
CA LEU A 262 -9.46 14.77 17.42
C LEU A 262 -10.44 15.09 16.29
N SER A 263 -10.26 14.48 15.11
CA SER A 263 -11.08 14.74 13.93
C SER A 263 -12.30 13.82 13.79
N ARG A 264 -12.52 12.89 14.74
CA ARG A 264 -13.60 11.91 14.66
C ARG A 264 -14.97 12.59 14.45
N GLY A 265 -15.62 12.24 13.34
CA GLY A 265 -16.93 12.79 12.99
C GLY A 265 -16.92 14.23 12.48
N ILE A 266 -15.78 14.93 12.48
CA ILE A 266 -15.64 16.29 11.96
C ILE A 266 -15.25 16.22 10.48
N THR A 267 -15.83 17.11 9.66
CA THR A 267 -15.68 17.06 8.20
C THR A 267 -15.17 18.36 7.58
N ASP A 268 -15.00 19.41 8.35
CA ASP A 268 -14.55 20.72 7.88
C ASP A 268 -13.60 21.42 8.86
N GLU A 269 -12.76 22.31 8.32
CA GLU A 269 -11.70 22.96 9.08
C GLU A 269 -12.21 23.96 10.11
N ASN A 270 -13.32 24.68 9.82
CA ASN A 270 -13.86 25.68 10.76
C ASN A 270 -14.35 24.98 12.03
N THR A 271 -15.17 23.96 11.87
CA THR A 271 -15.65 23.13 13.00
C THR A 271 -14.48 22.54 13.76
N MET A 272 -13.43 22.06 13.08
CA MET A 272 -12.24 21.49 13.72
C MET A 272 -11.49 22.55 14.53
N THR A 273 -11.29 23.74 13.98
CA THR A 273 -10.59 24.83 14.66
C THR A 273 -11.36 25.29 15.90
N GLU A 274 -12.69 25.46 15.79
CA GLU A 274 -13.54 25.80 16.93
C GLU A 274 -13.47 24.73 18.02
N TYR A 275 -13.62 23.46 17.66
CA TYR A 275 -13.55 22.34 18.59
C TYR A 275 -12.18 22.25 19.29
N TYR A 276 -11.08 22.42 18.54
CA TYR A 276 -9.74 22.40 19.11
C TYR A 276 -9.52 23.56 20.08
N ARG A 277 -9.98 24.78 19.72
CA ARG A 277 -9.90 25.97 20.58
C ARG A 277 -10.70 25.80 21.86
N ASP A 278 -11.88 25.20 21.78
CA ASP A 278 -12.73 24.93 22.97
C ASP A 278 -12.05 23.99 23.95
N ILE A 279 -11.26 23.03 23.46
CA ILE A 279 -10.56 22.05 24.33
C ILE A 279 -9.23 22.62 24.87
N HIS A 280 -8.46 23.31 24.00
CA HIS A 280 -7.06 23.68 24.29
C HIS A 280 -6.87 25.17 24.61
N GLY A 281 -7.89 26.02 24.36
CA GLY A 281 -7.82 27.46 24.59
C GLY A 281 -7.04 28.22 23.50
N GLU A 282 -6.56 27.54 22.48
CA GLU A 282 -5.76 28.08 21.38
C GLU A 282 -6.06 27.39 20.05
N ASP A 283 -5.63 27.99 18.95
CA ASP A 283 -5.78 27.39 17.62
C ASP A 283 -4.75 26.25 17.42
N PRO A 284 -5.07 25.22 16.63
CA PRO A 284 -4.13 24.16 16.34
C PRO A 284 -2.95 24.70 15.53
N GLU A 285 -1.74 24.21 15.84
CA GLU A 285 -0.55 24.54 15.07
C GLU A 285 -0.67 24.11 13.60
N GLU A 286 0.00 24.83 12.69
CA GLU A 286 -0.09 24.60 11.24
C GLU A 286 0.24 23.14 10.84
N TRP A 287 1.23 22.53 11.47
CA TRP A 287 1.58 21.14 11.17
C TRP A 287 0.48 20.15 11.60
N LEU A 288 -0.19 20.43 12.71
CA LEU A 288 -1.32 19.61 13.19
C LEU A 288 -2.52 19.79 12.27
N MET A 289 -2.83 21.03 11.86
CA MET A 289 -3.91 21.28 10.90
C MET A 289 -3.69 20.57 9.58
N LYS A 290 -2.45 20.44 9.10
CA LYS A 290 -2.14 19.64 7.90
C LYS A 290 -2.47 18.15 8.10
N GLU A 291 -2.17 17.59 9.25
CA GLU A 291 -2.53 16.19 9.57
C GLU A 291 -4.05 16.02 9.72
N LEU A 292 -4.70 16.93 10.45
CA LEU A 292 -6.15 16.94 10.62
C LEU A 292 -6.89 17.05 9.29
N HIS A 293 -6.39 17.88 8.37
CA HIS A 293 -7.01 18.08 7.06
C HIS A 293 -7.26 16.75 6.32
N TRP A 294 -6.35 15.79 6.41
CA TRP A 294 -6.52 14.51 5.73
C TRP A 294 -7.66 13.69 6.31
N PHE A 295 -7.81 13.71 7.63
CA PHE A 295 -8.92 13.06 8.30
C PHE A 295 -10.25 13.77 8.00
N LEU A 296 -10.26 15.10 7.98
CA LEU A 296 -11.47 15.86 7.61
C LEU A 296 -11.94 15.52 6.19
N VAL A 297 -11.00 15.42 5.24
CA VAL A 297 -11.32 15.00 3.85
C VAL A 297 -11.85 13.59 3.79
N GLY A 298 -11.23 12.64 4.50
CA GLY A 298 -11.67 11.26 4.55
C GLY A 298 -13.04 11.09 5.20
N ASN A 299 -13.25 11.73 6.35
CA ASN A 299 -14.53 11.72 7.06
C ASN A 299 -15.67 12.29 6.20
N ARG A 300 -15.40 13.35 5.42
CA ARG A 300 -16.38 13.93 4.48
C ARG A 300 -16.77 12.94 3.39
N ARG A 301 -15.78 12.24 2.83
CA ARG A 301 -16.03 11.22 1.79
C ARG A 301 -16.84 10.07 2.33
N GLU A 302 -16.49 9.55 3.49
CA GLU A 302 -17.23 8.46 4.15
C GLU A 302 -18.68 8.84 4.42
N ARG A 303 -18.94 10.05 4.94
CA ARG A 303 -20.30 10.57 5.15
C ARG A 303 -21.11 10.64 3.85
N CYS A 304 -20.50 11.12 2.74
CA CYS A 304 -21.18 11.21 1.45
C CYS A 304 -21.61 9.85 0.90
N VAL A 305 -20.87 8.82 1.21
CA VAL A 305 -21.18 7.47 0.72
C VAL A 305 -22.23 6.79 1.59
N CYS A 306 -22.16 6.93 2.92
CA CYS A 306 -23.20 6.45 3.82
C CYS A 306 -24.57 7.09 3.48
N GLN A 307 -24.59 8.34 3.04
CA GLN A 307 -25.82 9.01 2.59
C GLN A 307 -26.36 8.46 1.27
N LYS A 308 -25.49 7.96 0.39
CA LYS A 308 -25.91 7.35 -0.89
C LYS A 308 -26.33 5.90 -0.76
N ASN A 309 -25.94 5.23 0.31
CA ASN A 309 -26.24 3.83 0.62
C ASN A 309 -26.61 3.67 2.10
N PRO A 310 -27.83 4.07 2.52
CA PRO A 310 -28.21 4.06 3.94
C PRO A 310 -28.33 2.66 4.55
N ASP A 311 -28.33 1.59 3.73
CA ASP A 311 -28.50 0.19 4.15
C ASP A 311 -27.15 -0.57 4.22
N ARG A 312 -26.02 0.12 4.25
CA ARG A 312 -24.69 -0.50 4.38
C ARG A 312 -24.05 -0.21 5.71
#